data_21138b24f2587ff731157c4936b01d39
#
_entry.id   21138b24f2587ff731157c4936b01d39
#
_cell.length_a   1.000
_cell.length_b   1.000
_cell.length_c   1.000
_cell.angle_alpha   90.00
_cell.angle_beta   90.00
_cell.angle_gamma   90.00
#
_symmetry.space_group_name_H-M   'P 1'
#
loop_
_entity.id
_entity.type
_entity.pdbx_description
1 polymer ?
#
loop_
_entity_poly.entity_id
_entity_poly.type
_entity_poly.pdbx_seq_one_letter_code
_entity_poly.pdbx_strand_id
1 'polypeptide(L)'
;MPIDNENYKSGVDLLLNKQNCESPNFKFYVEWIFKNLELHQSQNINDTAQYVFNQYVNSKTCLDKQKTFYDAIFKKLSSFTKLPVGAVLPEFEMKKINGDAYRFSDFKKEKVNIVMFYDPLCEHCKTEVPKITKEIEDLEKETNQKVGKLAVLNGNPSLWKDFVDKNNLKDWENVTYKDGDTKTQENLDAFANPKYYILDKEGKIILKTYGYSFVRSQLLQ
;
A
#
# COMPACT_ATOMS: atom_id res chain seq x y z
N MET A 1 17.47 -5.60 1.35
CA MET A 1 18.29 -4.52 1.92
C MET A 1 17.37 -3.40 2.30
N PRO A 2 17.39 -2.87 3.52
CA PRO A 2 16.69 -1.63 3.83
C PRO A 2 17.22 -0.54 2.90
N ILE A 3 16.32 0.22 2.31
CA ILE A 3 16.71 1.38 1.50
C ILE A 3 17.26 2.41 2.47
N ASP A 4 18.56 2.63 2.44
CA ASP A 4 19.18 3.73 3.15
C ASP A 4 18.75 5.04 2.47
N ASN A 5 18.02 5.85 3.22
CA ASN A 5 17.41 7.08 2.74
C ASN A 5 18.44 8.06 2.15
N GLU A 6 19.61 8.17 2.78
CA GLU A 6 20.66 9.09 2.32
C GLU A 6 21.30 8.62 1.01
N ASN A 7 21.57 7.32 0.88
CA ASN A 7 22.10 6.75 -0.37
C ASN A 7 21.08 6.87 -1.51
N TYR A 8 19.79 6.71 -1.21
CA TYR A 8 18.76 6.86 -2.23
C TYR A 8 18.62 8.32 -2.69
N LYS A 9 18.61 9.28 -1.77
CA LYS A 9 18.60 10.71 -2.09
C LYS A 9 19.82 11.11 -2.91
N SER A 10 21.02 10.63 -2.52
CA SER A 10 22.25 10.88 -3.27
C SER A 10 22.19 10.33 -4.70
N GLY A 11 21.60 9.14 -4.90
CA GLY A 11 21.36 8.57 -6.23
C GLY A 11 20.38 9.41 -7.07
N VAL A 12 19.31 9.89 -6.45
CA VAL A 12 18.35 10.82 -7.07
C VAL A 12 19.05 12.10 -7.50
N ASP A 13 19.89 12.67 -6.65
CA ASP A 13 20.64 13.90 -6.95
C ASP A 13 21.58 13.72 -8.11
N LEU A 14 22.27 12.60 -8.21
CA LEU A 14 23.12 12.27 -9.38
C LEU A 14 22.33 12.25 -10.70
N LEU A 15 21.10 11.76 -10.66
CA LEU A 15 20.24 11.68 -11.84
C LEU A 15 19.62 13.03 -12.23
N LEU A 16 19.20 13.85 -11.25
CA LEU A 16 18.32 14.99 -11.48
C LEU A 16 19.00 16.36 -11.40
N ASN A 17 20.13 16.51 -10.65
CA ASN A 17 20.76 17.81 -10.43
C ASN A 17 21.15 18.54 -11.73
N LYS A 18 21.63 17.81 -12.73
CA LYS A 18 22.10 18.36 -14.00
C LYS A 18 21.03 18.39 -15.09
N GLN A 19 19.81 17.94 -14.80
CA GLN A 19 18.76 17.85 -15.79
C GLN A 19 17.98 19.16 -15.91
N ASN A 20 17.71 19.55 -17.16
CA ASN A 20 16.70 20.57 -17.42
C ASN A 20 15.32 19.95 -17.25
N CYS A 21 14.44 20.60 -16.50
CA CYS A 21 13.09 20.13 -16.23
C CYS A 21 12.20 19.99 -17.50
N GLU A 22 12.55 20.65 -18.60
CA GLU A 22 11.86 20.49 -19.89
C GLU A 22 12.37 19.27 -20.69
N SER A 23 13.48 18.65 -20.27
CA SER A 23 14.06 17.53 -21.00
C SER A 23 13.25 16.24 -20.85
N PRO A 24 13.20 15.40 -21.92
CA PRO A 24 12.57 14.08 -21.82
C PRO A 24 13.22 13.21 -20.72
N ASN A 25 14.52 13.32 -20.54
CA ASN A 25 15.26 12.56 -19.51
C ASN A 25 14.81 12.92 -18.10
N PHE A 26 14.61 14.21 -17.80
CA PHE A 26 14.11 14.64 -16.50
C PHE A 26 12.76 14.00 -16.20
N LYS A 27 11.82 14.09 -17.14
CA LYS A 27 10.48 13.49 -16.97
C LYS A 27 10.57 11.99 -16.74
N PHE A 28 11.34 11.30 -17.60
CA PHE A 28 11.53 9.86 -17.50
C PHE A 28 12.07 9.46 -16.11
N TYR A 29 13.12 10.13 -15.62
CA TYR A 29 13.69 9.81 -14.31
C TYR A 29 12.73 10.10 -13.17
N VAL A 30 12.02 11.22 -13.19
CA VAL A 30 11.02 11.54 -12.14
C VAL A 30 9.90 10.51 -12.13
N GLU A 31 9.33 10.17 -13.29
CA GLU A 31 8.29 9.13 -13.38
C GLU A 31 8.78 7.77 -12.91
N TRP A 32 9.98 7.38 -13.30
CA TRP A 32 10.61 6.13 -12.91
C TRP A 32 10.84 6.06 -11.41
N ILE A 33 11.36 7.13 -10.81
CA ILE A 33 11.59 7.24 -9.37
C ILE A 33 10.26 7.08 -8.62
N PHE A 34 9.23 7.89 -8.96
CA PHE A 34 7.93 7.81 -8.28
C PHE A 34 7.26 6.45 -8.46
N LYS A 35 7.35 5.84 -9.64
CA LYS A 35 6.83 4.49 -9.87
C LYS A 35 7.48 3.45 -8.95
N ASN A 36 8.80 3.53 -8.77
CA ASN A 36 9.51 2.59 -7.89
C ASN A 36 9.24 2.86 -6.40
N LEU A 37 9.14 4.13 -5.98
CA LEU A 37 8.79 4.48 -4.61
C LEU A 37 7.35 4.06 -4.25
N GLU A 38 6.43 4.06 -5.21
CA GLU A 38 5.02 3.72 -5.00
C GLU A 38 4.80 2.23 -4.71
N LEU A 39 5.70 1.35 -5.19
CA LEU A 39 5.55 -0.10 -5.04
C LEU A 39 5.54 -0.57 -3.58
N HIS A 40 6.27 0.11 -2.71
CA HIS A 40 6.27 -0.15 -1.28
C HIS A 40 6.62 1.13 -0.52
N GLN A 41 5.79 1.50 0.44
CA GLN A 41 5.91 2.76 1.17
C GLN A 41 6.24 2.47 2.65
N SER A 42 7.45 2.81 3.05
CA SER A 42 7.91 2.93 4.42
C SER A 42 8.10 4.41 4.77
N GLN A 43 8.42 4.74 6.02
CA GLN A 43 8.70 6.13 6.39
C GLN A 43 9.81 6.74 5.53
N ASN A 44 10.92 6.02 5.37
CA ASN A 44 12.06 6.48 4.56
C ASN A 44 11.69 6.71 3.08
N ILE A 45 10.83 5.87 2.53
CA ILE A 45 10.34 6.01 1.15
C ILE A 45 9.44 7.24 1.01
N ASN A 46 8.55 7.48 1.97
CA ASN A 46 7.70 8.66 1.98
C ASN A 46 8.53 9.95 2.08
N ASP A 47 9.54 9.98 2.94
CA ASP A 47 10.46 11.12 3.08
C ASP A 47 11.24 11.36 1.78
N THR A 48 11.66 10.28 1.10
CA THR A 48 12.32 10.38 -0.20
C THR A 48 11.38 10.93 -1.28
N ALA A 49 10.14 10.45 -1.33
CA ALA A 49 9.15 10.96 -2.29
C ALA A 49 8.89 12.46 -2.10
N GLN A 50 8.75 12.91 -0.86
CA GLN A 50 8.62 14.32 -0.54
C GLN A 50 9.87 15.13 -0.89
N TYR A 51 11.06 14.59 -0.63
CA TYR A 51 12.33 15.20 -1.01
C TYR A 51 12.41 15.43 -2.53
N VAL A 52 12.16 14.37 -3.32
CA VAL A 52 12.20 14.45 -4.79
C VAL A 52 11.20 15.48 -5.30
N PHE A 53 9.99 15.48 -4.77
CA PHE A 53 8.96 16.43 -5.17
C PHE A 53 9.37 17.87 -4.85
N ASN A 54 9.78 18.15 -3.62
CA ASN A 54 10.10 19.51 -3.19
C ASN A 54 11.36 20.05 -3.87
N GLN A 55 12.40 19.21 -3.99
CA GLN A 55 13.69 19.63 -4.50
C GLN A 55 13.72 19.77 -6.03
N TYR A 56 13.04 18.87 -6.74
CA TYR A 56 13.18 18.74 -8.18
C TYR A 56 11.92 19.07 -8.97
N VAL A 57 10.75 18.75 -8.45
CA VAL A 57 9.49 18.95 -9.14
C VAL A 57 8.92 20.34 -8.83
N ASN A 58 8.71 20.63 -7.55
CA ASN A 58 8.06 21.88 -7.12
C ASN A 58 8.97 23.11 -7.21
N SER A 59 10.29 22.94 -7.09
CA SER A 59 11.26 24.05 -7.11
C SER A 59 11.59 24.56 -8.51
N LYS A 60 11.22 23.82 -9.57
CA LYS A 60 11.57 24.17 -10.95
C LYS A 60 10.47 24.98 -11.62
N THR A 61 10.85 26.05 -12.31
CA THR A 61 9.98 27.01 -12.99
C THR A 61 9.25 26.46 -14.24
N CYS A 62 9.26 25.14 -14.44
CA CYS A 62 8.64 24.50 -15.58
C CYS A 62 7.17 24.09 -15.38
N LEU A 63 6.60 24.36 -14.20
CA LEU A 63 5.23 23.98 -13.85
C LEU A 63 4.19 24.43 -14.89
N ASP A 64 4.31 25.67 -15.36
CA ASP A 64 3.32 26.26 -16.27
C ASP A 64 3.32 25.62 -17.67
N LYS A 65 4.48 25.14 -18.13
CA LYS A 65 4.62 24.59 -19.48
C LYS A 65 4.28 23.09 -19.58
N GLN A 66 4.16 22.40 -18.46
CA GLN A 66 4.03 20.93 -18.41
C GLN A 66 3.00 20.48 -17.38
N LYS A 67 1.92 21.21 -17.26
CA LYS A 67 0.87 21.01 -16.26
C LYS A 67 0.44 19.54 -16.13
N THR A 68 0.18 18.85 -17.24
CA THR A 68 -0.28 17.44 -17.23
C THR A 68 0.73 16.50 -16.55
N PHE A 69 2.03 16.71 -16.81
CA PHE A 69 3.08 15.92 -16.18
C PHE A 69 3.12 16.15 -14.66
N TYR A 70 3.08 17.42 -14.25
CA TYR A 70 3.11 17.77 -12.83
C TYR A 70 1.86 17.34 -12.09
N ASP A 71 0.68 17.44 -12.71
CA ASP A 71 -0.57 16.95 -12.15
C ASP A 71 -0.51 15.42 -11.91
N ALA A 72 0.10 14.67 -12.84
CA ALA A 72 0.31 13.23 -12.68
C ALA A 72 1.27 12.90 -11.53
N ILE A 73 2.38 13.62 -11.40
CA ILE A 73 3.33 13.44 -10.29
C ILE A 73 2.72 13.87 -8.95
N PHE A 74 1.98 14.99 -8.93
CA PHE A 74 1.26 15.45 -7.74
C PHE A 74 0.22 14.42 -7.28
N LYS A 75 -0.52 13.81 -8.22
CA LYS A 75 -1.45 12.72 -7.91
C LYS A 75 -0.73 11.51 -7.32
N LYS A 76 0.44 11.15 -7.85
CA LYS A 76 1.27 10.09 -7.27
C LYS A 76 1.74 10.45 -5.85
N LEU A 77 2.22 11.68 -5.64
CA LEU A 77 2.60 12.14 -4.30
C LEU A 77 1.43 12.05 -3.32
N SER A 78 0.20 12.30 -3.75
CA SER A 78 -0.97 12.20 -2.88
C SER A 78 -1.16 10.80 -2.31
N SER A 79 -0.75 9.74 -3.01
CA SER A 79 -0.77 8.37 -2.49
C SER A 79 0.20 8.17 -1.31
N PHE A 80 1.28 8.93 -1.23
CA PHE A 80 2.22 8.92 -0.11
C PHE A 80 1.73 9.73 1.08
N THR A 81 0.97 10.80 0.83
CA THR A 81 0.45 11.69 1.89
C THR A 81 -0.90 11.22 2.44
N LYS A 82 -1.68 10.49 1.64
CA LYS A 82 -2.93 9.89 2.09
C LYS A 82 -2.62 8.63 2.89
N LEU A 83 -3.07 8.57 4.15
CA LEU A 83 -2.68 7.53 5.09
C LEU A 83 -1.15 7.29 5.09
N PRO A 84 -0.34 8.27 5.48
CA PRO A 84 1.10 8.10 5.46
C PRO A 84 1.54 6.99 6.42
N VAL A 85 2.68 6.39 6.14
CA VAL A 85 3.34 5.52 7.13
C VAL A 85 3.54 6.32 8.42
N GLY A 86 3.20 5.70 9.55
CA GLY A 86 3.15 6.36 10.85
C GLY A 86 1.75 6.83 11.27
N ALA A 87 0.79 6.97 10.35
CA ALA A 87 -0.59 7.27 10.70
C ALA A 87 -1.31 6.03 11.25
N VAL A 88 -2.26 6.25 12.15
CA VAL A 88 -3.19 5.20 12.59
C VAL A 88 -4.25 5.01 11.50
N LEU A 89 -4.53 3.75 11.14
CA LEU A 89 -5.59 3.44 10.19
C LEU A 89 -6.94 3.94 10.77
N PRO A 90 -7.72 4.74 10.01
CA PRO A 90 -8.94 5.32 10.53
C PRO A 90 -10.00 4.25 10.81
N GLU A 91 -10.95 4.56 11.68
CA GLU A 91 -12.14 3.73 11.87
C GLU A 91 -12.97 3.69 10.59
N PHE A 92 -13.47 2.50 10.25
CA PHE A 92 -14.35 2.29 9.11
C PHE A 92 -15.37 1.18 9.41
N GLU A 93 -16.51 1.24 8.73
CA GLU A 93 -17.57 0.26 8.82
C GLU A 93 -17.67 -0.53 7.52
N MET A 94 -17.78 -1.84 7.65
CA MET A 94 -17.87 -2.81 6.56
C MET A 94 -18.93 -3.87 6.85
N LYS A 95 -19.06 -4.84 5.97
CA LYS A 95 -19.92 -6.02 6.13
C LYS A 95 -19.07 -7.29 6.11
N LYS A 96 -19.40 -8.24 6.98
CA LYS A 96 -18.88 -9.61 6.90
C LYS A 96 -19.55 -10.39 5.76
N ILE A 97 -18.99 -11.56 5.42
CA ILE A 97 -19.53 -12.42 4.35
C ILE A 97 -20.98 -12.91 4.64
N ASN A 98 -21.36 -13.01 5.90
CA ASN A 98 -22.72 -13.35 6.32
C ASN A 98 -23.67 -12.13 6.38
N GLY A 99 -23.20 -10.94 6.01
CA GLY A 99 -23.97 -9.70 6.02
C GLY A 99 -23.91 -8.88 7.31
N ASP A 100 -23.32 -9.42 8.38
CA ASP A 100 -23.19 -8.70 9.66
C ASP A 100 -22.35 -7.45 9.51
N ALA A 101 -22.71 -6.41 10.26
CA ALA A 101 -21.90 -5.19 10.35
C ALA A 101 -20.56 -5.50 11.03
N TYR A 102 -19.50 -4.86 10.56
CA TYR A 102 -18.14 -4.96 11.08
C TYR A 102 -17.51 -3.58 11.17
N ARG A 103 -16.83 -3.32 12.26
CA ARG A 103 -16.05 -2.10 12.48
C ARG A 103 -14.58 -2.45 12.60
N PHE A 104 -13.71 -1.56 12.15
CA PHE A 104 -12.27 -1.80 12.30
C PHE A 104 -11.85 -1.90 13.77
N SER A 105 -12.55 -1.24 14.69
CA SER A 105 -12.36 -1.41 16.13
C SER A 105 -12.64 -2.84 16.65
N ASP A 106 -13.44 -3.63 15.91
CA ASP A 106 -13.73 -5.03 16.27
C ASP A 106 -12.57 -5.96 15.84
N PHE A 107 -11.65 -5.47 15.01
CA PHE A 107 -10.50 -6.24 14.57
C PHE A 107 -9.55 -6.53 15.74
N LYS A 108 -9.38 -7.80 16.05
CA LYS A 108 -8.45 -8.24 17.09
C LYS A 108 -7.01 -8.04 16.59
N LYS A 109 -6.39 -6.97 17.08
CA LYS A 109 -5.00 -6.68 16.74
C LYS A 109 -4.05 -7.55 17.56
N GLU A 110 -3.06 -8.09 16.84
CA GLU A 110 -1.91 -8.79 17.40
C GLU A 110 -0.69 -7.82 17.43
N LYS A 111 0.47 -8.31 17.82
CA LYS A 111 1.70 -7.48 17.82
C LYS A 111 1.98 -6.88 16.43
N VAL A 112 1.74 -7.66 15.38
CA VAL A 112 1.79 -7.24 13.98
C VAL A 112 0.52 -7.66 13.27
N ASN A 113 0.02 -6.81 12.40
CA ASN A 113 -1.24 -7.03 11.70
C ASN A 113 -1.08 -6.75 10.21
N ILE A 114 -1.83 -7.48 9.40
CA ILE A 114 -1.94 -7.23 7.97
C ILE A 114 -3.38 -6.93 7.58
N VAL A 115 -3.56 -5.85 6.82
CA VAL A 115 -4.81 -5.52 6.13
C VAL A 115 -4.56 -5.65 4.64
N MET A 116 -5.26 -6.56 4.00
CA MET A 116 -5.12 -6.87 2.58
C MET A 116 -6.38 -6.47 1.82
N PHE A 117 -6.22 -5.64 0.81
CA PHE A 117 -7.29 -5.31 -0.16
C PHE A 117 -7.08 -6.15 -1.41
N TYR A 118 -8.16 -6.81 -1.87
CA TYR A 118 -8.08 -7.72 -3.02
C TYR A 118 -9.36 -7.73 -3.85
N ASP A 119 -9.22 -8.12 -5.12
CA ASP A 119 -10.33 -8.37 -6.03
C ASP A 119 -10.16 -9.78 -6.65
N PRO A 120 -11.18 -10.66 -6.55
CA PRO A 120 -11.15 -11.99 -7.17
C PRO A 120 -10.94 -11.99 -8.69
N LEU A 121 -11.26 -10.90 -9.38
CA LEU A 121 -11.05 -10.76 -10.83
C LEU A 121 -9.65 -10.25 -11.18
N CYS A 122 -8.91 -9.70 -10.23
CA CYS A 122 -7.56 -9.18 -10.45
C CYS A 122 -6.55 -10.34 -10.62
N GLU A 123 -5.85 -10.41 -11.75
CA GLU A 123 -4.87 -11.46 -12.03
C GLU A 123 -3.70 -11.45 -11.03
N HIS A 124 -3.26 -10.27 -10.59
CA HIS A 124 -2.25 -10.17 -9.54
C HIS A 124 -2.74 -10.75 -8.21
N CYS A 125 -4.00 -10.53 -7.84
CA CYS A 125 -4.56 -11.10 -6.62
C CYS A 125 -4.60 -12.63 -6.68
N LYS A 126 -4.95 -13.22 -7.83
CA LYS A 126 -4.98 -14.67 -8.01
C LYS A 126 -3.60 -15.32 -7.78
N THR A 127 -2.53 -14.58 -8.06
CA THR A 127 -1.15 -15.06 -7.90
C THR A 127 -0.51 -14.68 -6.57
N GLU A 128 -0.83 -13.52 -6.02
CA GLU A 128 -0.18 -12.96 -4.82
C GLU A 128 -0.87 -13.42 -3.52
N VAL A 129 -2.22 -13.49 -3.51
CA VAL A 129 -2.96 -13.83 -2.30
C VAL A 129 -2.62 -15.24 -1.78
N PRO A 130 -2.54 -16.31 -2.61
CA PRO A 130 -2.12 -17.62 -2.13
C PRO A 130 -0.71 -17.63 -1.54
N LYS A 131 0.19 -16.82 -2.10
CA LYS A 131 1.58 -16.72 -1.62
C LYS A 131 1.65 -16.05 -0.25
N ILE A 132 0.95 -14.92 -0.08
CA ILE A 132 0.98 -14.20 1.19
C ILE A 132 0.29 -14.99 2.32
N THR A 133 -0.81 -15.70 2.04
CA THR A 133 -1.47 -16.55 3.03
C THR A 133 -0.53 -17.63 3.53
N LYS A 134 0.13 -18.34 2.59
CA LYS A 134 1.11 -19.36 2.92
C LYS A 134 2.30 -18.79 3.71
N GLU A 135 2.83 -17.66 3.28
CA GLU A 135 3.95 -16.98 3.93
C GLU A 135 3.65 -16.63 5.40
N ILE A 136 2.43 -16.14 5.66
CA ILE A 136 1.99 -15.83 7.02
C ILE A 136 1.81 -17.10 7.86
N GLU A 137 1.21 -18.13 7.30
CA GLU A 137 1.06 -19.42 7.98
C GLU A 137 2.43 -20.02 8.37
N ASP A 138 3.39 -19.99 7.45
CA ASP A 138 4.75 -20.49 7.68
C ASP A 138 5.45 -19.66 8.75
N LEU A 139 5.32 -18.33 8.68
CA LEU A 139 5.86 -17.41 9.69
C LEU A 139 5.27 -17.66 11.09
N GLU A 140 3.95 -17.82 11.21
CA GLU A 140 3.29 -18.11 12.48
C GLU A 140 3.78 -19.43 13.10
N LYS A 141 4.05 -20.45 12.26
CA LYS A 141 4.63 -21.73 12.69
C LYS A 141 6.08 -21.60 13.13
N GLU A 142 6.89 -20.87 12.35
CA GLU A 142 8.33 -20.68 12.61
C GLU A 142 8.59 -19.87 13.90
N THR A 143 7.79 -18.82 14.11
CA THR A 143 8.01 -17.86 15.21
C THR A 143 7.14 -18.10 16.43
N ASN A 144 6.10 -18.93 16.32
CA ASN A 144 5.02 -19.09 17.30
C ASN A 144 4.33 -17.75 17.67
N GLN A 145 4.39 -16.75 16.77
CA GLN A 145 3.73 -15.46 16.94
C GLN A 145 2.49 -15.40 16.04
N LYS A 146 1.39 -14.90 16.57
CA LYS A 146 0.19 -14.66 15.78
C LYS A 146 0.27 -13.35 15.03
N VAL A 147 -0.24 -13.37 13.81
CA VAL A 147 -0.43 -12.19 12.95
C VAL A 147 -1.93 -11.88 12.90
N GLY A 148 -2.31 -10.64 13.18
CA GLY A 148 -3.67 -10.19 12.95
C GLY A 148 -3.95 -10.11 11.44
N LYS A 149 -5.07 -10.69 10.96
CA LYS A 149 -5.33 -10.90 9.54
C LYS A 149 -6.71 -10.36 9.16
N LEU A 150 -6.75 -9.28 8.37
CA LEU A 150 -7.97 -8.68 7.83
C LEU A 150 -7.91 -8.66 6.30
N ALA A 151 -8.86 -9.30 5.64
CA ALA A 151 -9.00 -9.36 4.20
C ALA A 151 -10.23 -8.55 3.76
N VAL A 152 -10.00 -7.52 2.97
CA VAL A 152 -11.02 -6.59 2.49
C VAL A 152 -11.28 -6.85 1.02
N LEU A 153 -12.48 -7.35 0.71
CA LEU A 153 -12.93 -7.53 -0.66
C LEU A 153 -13.18 -6.16 -1.32
N ASN A 154 -12.46 -5.91 -2.38
CA ASN A 154 -12.53 -4.68 -3.19
C ASN A 154 -13.10 -4.94 -4.59
N GLY A 155 -13.99 -5.90 -4.71
CA GLY A 155 -14.53 -6.39 -5.97
C GLY A 155 -15.95 -6.94 -5.86
N ASN A 156 -16.33 -7.81 -6.81
CA ASN A 156 -17.67 -8.37 -6.88
C ASN A 156 -17.95 -9.39 -5.74
N PRO A 157 -18.94 -9.13 -4.86
CA PRO A 157 -19.27 -10.02 -3.75
C PRO A 157 -19.74 -11.43 -4.18
N SER A 158 -20.22 -11.61 -5.40
CA SER A 158 -20.66 -12.93 -5.89
C SER A 158 -19.53 -13.94 -5.99
N LEU A 159 -18.29 -13.49 -6.13
CA LEU A 159 -17.08 -14.32 -6.21
C LEU A 159 -16.36 -14.49 -4.88
N TRP A 160 -16.85 -13.82 -3.83
CA TRP A 160 -16.15 -13.70 -2.55
C TRP A 160 -15.92 -15.03 -1.86
N LYS A 161 -16.98 -15.81 -1.66
CA LYS A 161 -16.93 -17.09 -0.96
C LYS A 161 -15.96 -18.07 -1.65
N ASP A 162 -16.07 -18.19 -2.97
CA ASP A 162 -15.20 -19.09 -3.74
C ASP A 162 -13.74 -18.68 -3.64
N PHE A 163 -13.46 -17.38 -3.65
CA PHE A 163 -12.10 -16.87 -3.53
C PHE A 163 -11.52 -17.12 -2.13
N VAL A 164 -12.29 -16.89 -1.08
CA VAL A 164 -11.91 -17.16 0.32
C VAL A 164 -11.59 -18.64 0.51
N ASP A 165 -12.46 -19.54 -0.01
CA ASP A 165 -12.28 -20.98 0.11
C ASP A 165 -11.03 -21.49 -0.65
N LYS A 166 -10.77 -20.95 -1.85
CA LYS A 166 -9.65 -21.36 -2.70
C LYS A 166 -8.28 -20.85 -2.21
N ASN A 167 -8.24 -19.76 -1.48
CA ASN A 167 -6.99 -19.09 -1.10
C ASN A 167 -6.66 -19.16 0.39
N ASN A 168 -7.29 -20.11 1.14
CA ASN A 168 -7.06 -20.29 2.58
C ASN A 168 -7.27 -19.01 3.43
N LEU A 169 -8.28 -18.20 3.05
CA LEU A 169 -8.60 -16.97 3.79
C LEU A 169 -9.61 -17.21 4.93
N LYS A 170 -9.93 -18.46 5.28
CA LYS A 170 -10.93 -18.76 6.33
C LYS A 170 -10.51 -18.29 7.72
N ASP A 171 -9.21 -18.27 8.00
CA ASP A 171 -8.66 -17.80 9.26
C ASP A 171 -8.46 -16.27 9.30
N TRP A 172 -8.84 -15.58 8.24
CA TRP A 172 -8.82 -14.13 8.16
C TRP A 172 -10.19 -13.56 8.53
N GLU A 173 -10.21 -12.39 9.17
CA GLU A 173 -11.44 -11.59 9.19
C GLU A 173 -11.72 -11.13 7.76
N ASN A 174 -12.85 -11.59 7.19
CA ASN A 174 -13.22 -11.30 5.81
C ASN A 174 -14.36 -10.29 5.77
N VAL A 175 -14.11 -9.14 5.15
CA VAL A 175 -15.05 -8.02 5.08
C VAL A 175 -15.12 -7.41 3.69
N THR A 176 -16.17 -6.65 3.42
CA THR A 176 -16.34 -5.84 2.20
C THR A 176 -16.97 -4.50 2.55
N TYR A 177 -16.88 -3.56 1.62
CA TYR A 177 -17.53 -2.26 1.77
C TYR A 177 -19.05 -2.41 1.85
N LYS A 178 -19.71 -1.44 2.50
CA LYS A 178 -21.15 -1.28 2.36
C LYS A 178 -21.47 -0.94 0.90
N ASP A 179 -22.67 -1.35 0.43
CA ASP A 179 -23.06 -1.13 -0.95
C ASP A 179 -23.02 0.37 -1.29
N GLY A 180 -22.29 0.73 -2.34
CA GLY A 180 -22.11 2.10 -2.79
C GLY A 180 -21.15 2.98 -1.97
N ASP A 181 -20.45 2.42 -0.98
CA ASP A 181 -19.51 3.18 -0.14
C ASP A 181 -18.13 3.32 -0.81
N THR A 182 -18.06 4.16 -1.82
CA THR A 182 -16.80 4.55 -2.47
C THR A 182 -15.94 5.46 -1.58
N LYS A 183 -16.55 6.15 -0.62
CA LYS A 183 -15.85 7.08 0.27
C LYS A 183 -14.92 6.35 1.23
N THR A 184 -15.33 5.21 1.80
CA THR A 184 -14.46 4.38 2.63
C THR A 184 -13.30 3.82 1.80
N GLN A 185 -13.55 3.31 0.59
CA GLN A 185 -12.52 2.88 -0.33
C GLN A 185 -11.51 4.01 -0.63
N GLU A 186 -12.03 5.20 -0.89
CA GLU A 186 -11.21 6.39 -1.09
C GLU A 186 -10.39 6.75 0.14
N ASN A 187 -10.98 6.79 1.33
CA ASN A 187 -10.31 7.14 2.57
C ASN A 187 -9.20 6.14 2.94
N LEU A 188 -9.40 4.86 2.60
CA LEU A 188 -8.42 3.80 2.80
C LEU A 188 -7.38 3.70 1.68
N ASP A 189 -7.44 4.60 0.67
CA ASP A 189 -6.55 4.56 -0.51
C ASP A 189 -6.50 3.17 -1.16
N ALA A 190 -7.67 2.52 -1.30
CA ALA A 190 -7.79 1.11 -1.66
C ALA A 190 -8.27 0.90 -3.11
N PHE A 191 -7.75 1.69 -4.07
CA PHE A 191 -8.13 1.58 -5.48
C PHE A 191 -7.32 0.57 -6.29
N ALA A 192 -6.16 0.15 -5.77
CA ALA A 192 -5.31 -0.83 -6.44
C ALA A 192 -5.33 -2.17 -5.69
N ASN A 193 -5.22 -3.28 -6.42
CA ASN A 193 -5.26 -4.64 -5.89
C ASN A 193 -4.12 -5.49 -6.46
N PRO A 194 -3.49 -6.38 -5.66
CA PRO A 194 -3.61 -6.38 -4.20
C PRO A 194 -2.89 -5.18 -3.58
N LYS A 195 -3.34 -4.74 -2.41
CA LYS A 195 -2.65 -3.75 -1.60
C LYS A 195 -2.58 -4.24 -0.16
N TYR A 196 -1.45 -4.02 0.48
CA TYR A 196 -1.21 -4.46 1.84
C TYR A 196 -0.83 -3.29 2.74
N TYR A 197 -1.44 -3.23 3.91
CA TYR A 197 -1.00 -2.41 5.03
C TYR A 197 -0.52 -3.31 6.15
N ILE A 198 0.71 -3.11 6.60
CA ILE A 198 1.21 -3.73 7.81
C ILE A 198 1.06 -2.72 8.95
N LEU A 199 0.45 -3.17 10.04
CA LEU A 199 0.14 -2.32 11.18
C LEU A 199 0.80 -2.88 12.44
N ASP A 200 1.17 -1.99 13.35
CA ASP A 200 1.51 -2.36 14.72
C ASP A 200 0.25 -2.69 15.56
N LYS A 201 0.45 -3.01 16.82
CA LYS A 201 -0.63 -3.36 17.77
C LYS A 201 -1.59 -2.19 18.06
N GLU A 202 -1.15 -0.94 17.85
CA GLU A 202 -1.97 0.26 17.99
C GLU A 202 -2.75 0.58 16.71
N GLY A 203 -2.52 -0.17 15.60
CA GLY A 203 -3.13 0.07 14.30
C GLY A 203 -2.42 1.14 13.48
N LYS A 204 -1.17 1.47 13.83
CA LYS A 204 -0.35 2.43 13.12
C LYS A 204 0.30 1.75 11.91
N ILE A 205 0.25 2.39 10.77
CA ILE A 205 0.81 1.88 9.52
C ILE A 205 2.33 1.91 9.60
N ILE A 206 2.98 0.75 9.46
CA ILE A 206 4.45 0.62 9.42
C ILE A 206 4.96 0.36 8.00
N LEU A 207 4.11 -0.19 7.13
CA LEU A 207 4.42 -0.40 5.71
C LEU A 207 3.15 -0.35 4.88
N LYS A 208 3.25 0.19 3.66
CA LYS A 208 2.27 0.02 2.58
C LYS A 208 2.98 -0.60 1.39
N THR A 209 2.40 -1.62 0.77
CA THR A 209 3.01 -2.28 -0.39
C THR A 209 1.97 -2.91 -1.30
N TYR A 210 2.35 -3.14 -2.55
CA TYR A 210 1.58 -3.92 -3.54
C TYR A 210 2.19 -5.31 -3.78
N GLY A 211 3.37 -5.60 -3.21
CA GLY A 211 4.06 -6.88 -3.40
C GLY A 211 4.17 -7.68 -2.10
N TYR A 212 3.79 -8.96 -2.14
CA TYR A 212 3.86 -9.85 -0.97
C TYR A 212 5.30 -10.03 -0.44
N SER A 213 6.30 -9.96 -1.32
CA SER A 213 7.71 -10.17 -0.95
C SER A 213 8.25 -9.18 0.10
N PHE A 214 7.64 -8.01 0.22
CA PHE A 214 8.00 -7.02 1.23
C PHE A 214 7.31 -7.26 2.58
N VAL A 215 6.23 -8.02 2.59
CA VAL A 215 5.44 -8.28 3.80
C VAL A 215 6.25 -9.12 4.79
N ARG A 216 6.86 -10.23 4.33
CA ARG A 216 7.64 -11.12 5.20
C ARG A 216 8.74 -10.39 5.96
N SER A 217 9.51 -9.54 5.28
CA SER A 217 10.62 -8.81 5.89
C SER A 217 10.18 -7.87 7.02
N GLN A 218 8.94 -7.40 6.98
CA GLN A 218 8.37 -6.55 8.02
C GLN A 218 7.70 -7.34 9.15
N LEU A 219 7.15 -8.51 8.84
CA LEU A 219 6.54 -9.38 9.84
C LEU A 219 7.57 -10.04 10.77
N LEU A 220 8.84 -10.09 10.36
CA LEU A 220 9.96 -10.65 11.14
C LEU A 220 10.66 -9.65 12.08
N GLN A 221 10.33 -8.37 12.03
CA GLN A 221 10.86 -7.32 12.91
C GLN A 221 10.03 -7.16 14.18
#